data_d1333d08231bc6653a78f1157938d40f
#
_entry.id   d1333d08231bc6653a78f1157938d40f
#
_cell.length_a   1.000
_cell.length_b   1.000
_cell.length_c   1.000
_cell.angle_alpha   90.00
_cell.angle_beta   90.00
_cell.angle_gamma   90.00
#
_symmetry.space_group_name_H-M   'P 1'
#
loop_
_entity.id
_entity.type
_entity.pdbx_description
1 polymer ?
#
loop_
_entity_poly.entity_id
_entity_poly.type
_entity_poly.pdbx_seq_one_letter_code
_entity_poly.pdbx_strand_id
1 'polypeptide(L)'
;MSAVVKIPIFAILTVRRGYAMIKINFEKYRDKVNACWLGKNIGGTMGTPYEGTREYLDIKGFVTKKGEVLPNDDLDLQLIWLLALEREGAKKINAALLGEYWLSYIVPYWNEYGIGKANMRRGLQAPLSGDFENSWRDSNGAWIRTEIWACATPGNAGAAAKYAVEDAKVDHGVGEGTYAAAFVAAMQSAAFIFSDIRKCIDIGLAGIPEDCRVTKSVRFVIEAYDKGMSAKDTRNAVQQMNADIGNGWFEAPSNIAYTVLGLIFGEGDFKKSMIAAINCGDDTDCTGATVGATLGILNGMAGIPEDWREHLGDDIITLSLNRASSARELPKTCTALTERVVRVAPGALFNNFEVNIDRNNSDVSITWGEEYIPEDAYDIEMYLVKRNKSHLDRVKPYSLEFEGFAYRVIITLPDGPKIAPGGDVRVQVSFLNKYHDHDDALYTLSLGWITPDGFEVIGGEKSLMLTNWTSHSKNLLATTEVVVKAGESVGAKNRIVLEVECDGRPTVLYCPITLLG
;
A
#
# COMPACT_ATOMS: atom_id res chain seq x y z
N MET A 1 29.13 7.69 -35.58
CA MET A 1 27.92 7.22 -34.91
C MET A 1 28.32 6.13 -33.92
N SER A 2 28.62 6.48 -32.66
CA SER A 2 28.99 5.53 -31.62
C SER A 2 27.69 5.06 -30.94
N ALA A 3 27.41 3.78 -31.06
CA ALA A 3 26.32 3.14 -30.35
C ALA A 3 26.59 3.18 -28.84
N VAL A 4 25.84 3.97 -28.10
CA VAL A 4 25.82 3.93 -26.64
C VAL A 4 25.13 2.62 -26.25
N VAL A 5 25.93 1.62 -25.89
CA VAL A 5 25.44 0.38 -25.30
C VAL A 5 24.87 0.75 -23.93
N LYS A 6 23.54 0.77 -23.78
CA LYS A 6 22.87 0.86 -22.49
C LYS A 6 23.21 -0.43 -21.71
N ILE A 7 24.18 -0.35 -20.80
CA ILE A 7 24.47 -1.42 -19.85
C ILE A 7 23.26 -1.55 -18.91
N PRO A 8 22.68 -2.74 -18.73
CA PRO A 8 21.56 -2.92 -17.78
C PRO A 8 22.00 -2.46 -16.39
N ILE A 9 21.12 -1.77 -15.65
CA ILE A 9 21.39 -1.27 -14.28
C ILE A 9 21.95 -2.36 -13.36
N PHE A 10 21.57 -3.61 -13.57
CA PHE A 10 22.12 -4.77 -12.87
C PHE A 10 23.64 -4.95 -13.10
N ALA A 11 24.15 -4.62 -14.28
CA ALA A 11 25.59 -4.69 -14.58
C ALA A 11 26.36 -3.54 -13.93
N ILE A 12 25.74 -2.36 -13.77
CA ILE A 12 26.35 -1.21 -13.07
C ILE A 12 26.48 -1.50 -11.57
N LEU A 13 25.47 -2.16 -10.97
CA LEU A 13 25.48 -2.57 -9.56
C LEU A 13 26.51 -3.69 -9.29
N THR A 14 26.78 -4.54 -10.28
CA THR A 14 27.73 -5.68 -10.13
C THR A 14 29.19 -5.29 -10.45
N VAL A 15 29.43 -4.26 -11.25
CA VAL A 15 30.77 -3.84 -11.68
C VAL A 15 31.43 -2.91 -10.66
N ARG A 16 30.70 -2.12 -9.91
CA ARG A 16 31.19 -1.45 -8.71
C ARG A 16 31.08 -2.42 -7.54
N ARG A 17 32.18 -3.00 -7.07
CA ARG A 17 32.29 -3.82 -5.84
C ARG A 17 31.89 -3.03 -4.59
N GLY A 18 30.62 -2.68 -4.48
CA GLY A 18 29.99 -1.99 -3.37
C GLY A 18 28.53 -1.81 -3.74
N TYR A 19 27.63 -2.32 -2.91
CA TYR A 19 26.19 -2.07 -3.06
C TYR A 19 25.98 -0.56 -3.09
N ALA A 20 25.21 -0.05 -4.06
CA ALA A 20 24.77 1.33 -4.04
C ALA A 20 23.90 1.51 -2.78
N MET A 21 24.37 2.32 -1.87
CA MET A 21 23.72 2.59 -0.59
C MET A 21 23.11 3.98 -0.63
N ILE A 22 21.78 4.07 -0.53
CA ILE A 22 21.15 5.35 -0.21
C ILE A 22 21.35 5.57 1.28
N LYS A 23 22.01 6.67 1.63
CA LYS A 23 22.24 7.05 3.02
C LYS A 23 21.39 8.27 3.34
N ILE A 24 20.60 8.18 4.40
CA ILE A 24 19.79 9.30 4.90
C ILE A 24 20.31 9.66 6.30
N ASN A 25 20.49 10.94 6.60
CA ASN A 25 20.85 11.37 7.94
C ASN A 25 19.70 11.07 8.91
N PHE A 26 20.01 10.47 10.08
CA PHE A 26 18.99 10.05 11.06
C PHE A 26 18.16 11.19 11.59
N GLU A 27 18.77 12.32 11.94
CA GLU A 27 18.04 13.46 12.50
C GLU A 27 17.14 14.12 11.44
N LYS A 28 17.61 14.21 10.19
CA LYS A 28 16.76 14.65 9.06
C LYS A 28 15.60 13.69 8.80
N TYR A 29 15.86 12.39 8.87
CA TYR A 29 14.82 11.39 8.73
C TYR A 29 13.77 11.53 9.84
N ARG A 30 14.20 11.60 11.10
CA ARG A 30 13.32 11.75 12.27
C ARG A 30 12.50 13.05 12.18
N ASP A 31 13.12 14.17 11.79
CA ASP A 31 12.46 15.45 11.56
C ASP A 31 11.37 15.35 10.49
N LYS A 32 11.67 14.71 9.34
CA LYS A 32 10.72 14.48 8.25
C LYS A 32 9.57 13.57 8.66
N VAL A 33 9.82 12.54 9.46
CA VAL A 33 8.76 11.68 10.01
C VAL A 33 7.83 12.46 10.92
N ASN A 34 8.38 13.32 11.81
CA ASN A 34 7.57 14.17 12.68
C ASN A 34 6.75 15.18 11.87
N ALA A 35 7.36 15.78 10.85
CA ALA A 35 6.69 16.71 9.95
C ALA A 35 5.58 16.03 9.12
N CYS A 36 5.76 14.76 8.74
CA CYS A 36 4.74 13.95 8.10
C CYS A 36 3.48 13.86 8.96
N TRP A 37 3.62 13.43 10.21
CA TRP A 37 2.48 13.24 11.11
C TRP A 37 1.78 14.55 11.46
N LEU A 38 2.56 15.57 11.74
CA LEU A 38 1.98 16.89 12.02
C LEU A 38 1.29 17.48 10.80
N GLY A 39 1.92 17.40 9.62
CA GLY A 39 1.34 17.86 8.37
C GLY A 39 0.04 17.13 8.03
N LYS A 40 0.01 15.79 8.24
CA LYS A 40 -1.19 14.98 8.08
C LYS A 40 -2.32 15.43 9.02
N ASN A 41 -2.00 15.62 10.29
CA ASN A 41 -2.97 16.03 11.30
C ASN A 41 -3.52 17.45 11.04
N ILE A 42 -2.66 18.36 10.55
CA ILE A 42 -3.07 19.71 10.11
C ILE A 42 -4.08 19.61 8.96
N GLY A 43 -3.74 18.85 7.92
CA GLY A 43 -4.58 18.70 6.72
C GLY A 43 -5.92 18.05 7.02
N GLY A 44 -5.92 16.97 7.80
CA GLY A 44 -7.14 16.28 8.24
C GLY A 44 -8.05 17.23 9.04
N THR A 45 -7.53 17.90 10.07
CA THR A 45 -8.33 18.87 10.86
C THR A 45 -8.88 20.01 10.01
N MET A 46 -8.12 20.51 9.03
CA MET A 46 -8.56 21.60 8.17
C MET A 46 -9.59 21.14 7.13
N GLY A 47 -9.46 19.91 6.65
CA GLY A 47 -10.36 19.35 5.62
C GLY A 47 -11.67 18.82 6.16
N THR A 48 -11.69 18.15 7.33
CA THR A 48 -12.87 17.49 7.91
C THR A 48 -14.17 18.34 7.88
N PRO A 49 -14.18 19.66 8.15
CA PRO A 49 -15.42 20.44 8.10
C PRO A 49 -16.08 20.53 6.72
N TYR A 50 -15.36 20.18 5.66
CA TYR A 50 -15.80 20.30 4.27
C TYR A 50 -15.96 18.98 3.55
N GLU A 51 -15.69 17.87 4.23
CA GLU A 51 -15.81 16.51 3.69
C GLU A 51 -17.21 16.27 3.09
N GLY A 52 -17.25 15.61 1.94
CA GLY A 52 -18.48 15.32 1.20
C GLY A 52 -19.02 16.49 0.38
N THR A 53 -18.37 17.64 0.35
CA THR A 53 -18.77 18.80 -0.47
C THR A 53 -18.43 18.56 -1.93
N ARG A 54 -19.43 18.62 -2.81
CA ARG A 54 -19.24 18.32 -4.25
C ARG A 54 -18.81 19.49 -5.11
N GLU A 55 -18.72 20.67 -4.54
CA GLU A 55 -18.41 21.90 -5.24
C GLU A 55 -16.92 22.26 -5.06
N TYR A 56 -16.42 23.10 -5.96
CA TYR A 56 -15.13 23.76 -5.74
C TYR A 56 -15.32 24.83 -4.65
N LEU A 57 -14.54 24.71 -3.58
CA LEU A 57 -14.62 25.58 -2.41
C LEU A 57 -13.80 26.86 -2.57
N ASP A 58 -13.93 27.79 -1.62
CA ASP A 58 -13.13 29.01 -1.48
C ASP A 58 -12.65 29.18 -0.03
N ILE A 59 -12.04 28.13 0.53
CA ILE A 59 -11.49 28.18 1.89
C ILE A 59 -10.18 28.96 1.91
N LYS A 60 -9.86 29.54 3.06
CA LYS A 60 -8.65 30.36 3.26
C LYS A 60 -7.77 29.85 4.40
N GLY A 61 -8.23 28.90 5.19
CA GLY A 61 -7.53 28.37 6.36
C GLY A 61 -8.46 27.62 7.30
N PHE A 62 -8.04 27.46 8.53
CA PHE A 62 -8.82 26.77 9.57
C PHE A 62 -10.12 27.50 9.90
N VAL A 63 -11.17 26.69 10.18
CA VAL A 63 -12.42 27.14 10.83
C VAL A 63 -12.52 26.65 12.26
N THR A 64 -11.62 25.75 12.68
CA THR A 64 -11.49 25.26 14.05
C THR A 64 -10.82 26.30 14.96
N LYS A 65 -11.03 26.18 16.27
CA LYS A 65 -10.35 27.02 17.25
C LYS A 65 -8.90 26.58 17.41
N LYS A 66 -8.04 27.52 17.86
CA LYS A 66 -6.66 27.17 18.23
C LYS A 66 -6.65 26.11 19.32
N GLY A 67 -5.92 25.02 19.11
CA GLY A 67 -5.87 23.85 19.99
C GLY A 67 -6.98 22.82 19.76
N GLU A 68 -7.88 23.04 18.81
CA GLU A 68 -8.93 22.09 18.46
C GLU A 68 -8.44 21.16 17.36
N VAL A 69 -8.14 19.90 17.72
CA VAL A 69 -7.80 18.82 16.81
C VAL A 69 -9.05 18.00 16.53
N LEU A 70 -9.43 17.85 15.26
CA LEU A 70 -10.54 16.99 14.89
C LEU A 70 -10.05 15.54 14.75
N PRO A 71 -10.86 14.55 15.18
CA PRO A 71 -10.53 13.15 14.98
C PRO A 71 -10.55 12.83 13.48
N ASN A 72 -9.58 12.01 13.05
CA ASN A 72 -9.43 11.62 11.66
C ASN A 72 -8.98 10.17 11.56
N ASP A 73 -9.73 9.34 10.82
CA ASP A 73 -9.41 7.93 10.60
C ASP A 73 -8.19 7.70 9.71
N ASP A 74 -7.82 8.65 8.86
CA ASP A 74 -6.58 8.66 8.08
C ASP A 74 -5.34 8.40 8.94
N LEU A 75 -5.34 8.91 10.18
CA LEU A 75 -4.24 8.71 11.11
C LEU A 75 -4.46 7.49 12.00
N ASP A 76 -5.70 7.20 12.37
CA ASP A 76 -6.08 6.13 13.29
C ASP A 76 -5.54 4.76 12.84
N LEU A 77 -5.81 4.39 11.58
CA LEU A 77 -5.46 3.08 11.05
C LEU A 77 -3.95 2.86 11.06
N GLN A 78 -3.19 3.92 10.84
CA GLN A 78 -1.72 3.87 10.84
C GLN A 78 -1.14 3.55 12.23
N LEU A 79 -1.84 3.92 13.30
CA LEU A 79 -1.47 3.54 14.66
C LEU A 79 -1.59 2.01 14.85
N ILE A 80 -2.56 1.38 14.20
CA ILE A 80 -2.75 -0.07 14.22
C ILE A 80 -1.67 -0.77 13.39
N TRP A 81 -1.28 -0.19 12.24
CA TRP A 81 -0.17 -0.72 11.42
C TRP A 81 1.17 -0.61 12.14
N LEU A 82 1.41 0.47 12.89
CA LEU A 82 2.56 0.55 13.78
C LEU A 82 2.56 -0.58 14.80
N LEU A 83 1.42 -0.84 15.44
CA LEU A 83 1.29 -1.92 16.40
C LEU A 83 1.58 -3.30 15.77
N ALA A 84 1.11 -3.53 14.54
CA ALA A 84 1.41 -4.75 13.78
C ALA A 84 2.93 -4.87 13.49
N LEU A 85 3.58 -3.78 13.04
CA LEU A 85 5.01 -3.75 12.81
C LEU A 85 5.83 -4.06 14.06
N GLU A 86 5.43 -3.52 15.21
CA GLU A 86 6.13 -3.71 16.49
C GLU A 86 5.98 -5.13 17.05
N ARG A 87 4.80 -5.71 16.92
CA ARG A 87 4.49 -7.02 17.50
C ARG A 87 4.94 -8.17 16.63
N GLU A 88 4.70 -8.06 15.32
CA GLU A 88 4.93 -9.14 14.39
C GLU A 88 6.25 -9.03 13.62
N GLY A 89 6.75 -7.80 13.47
CA GLY A 89 7.90 -7.48 12.66
C GLY A 89 7.56 -7.37 11.17
N ALA A 90 8.28 -6.50 10.47
CA ALA A 90 7.99 -6.11 9.09
C ALA A 90 7.94 -7.29 8.09
N LYS A 91 8.71 -8.35 8.32
CA LYS A 91 8.75 -9.53 7.44
C LYS A 91 7.44 -10.33 7.42
N LYS A 92 6.63 -10.23 8.47
CA LYS A 92 5.36 -10.94 8.58
C LYS A 92 4.16 -10.14 8.06
N ILE A 93 4.36 -8.84 7.77
CA ILE A 93 3.29 -7.98 7.26
C ILE A 93 2.84 -8.49 5.90
N ASN A 94 1.58 -8.90 5.84
CA ASN A 94 0.86 -9.31 4.65
C ASN A 94 -0.65 -9.08 4.84
N ALA A 95 -1.42 -9.17 3.77
CA ALA A 95 -2.86 -8.88 3.80
C ALA A 95 -3.65 -9.76 4.79
N ALA A 96 -3.29 -11.05 4.92
CA ALA A 96 -3.96 -11.95 5.86
C ALA A 96 -3.76 -11.52 7.31
N LEU A 97 -2.52 -11.18 7.70
CA LEU A 97 -2.22 -10.67 9.05
C LEU A 97 -2.92 -9.34 9.32
N LEU A 98 -2.84 -8.40 8.36
CA LEU A 98 -3.51 -7.10 8.51
C LEU A 98 -5.03 -7.25 8.61
N GLY A 99 -5.62 -8.23 7.93
CA GLY A 99 -7.04 -8.59 8.07
C GLY A 99 -7.43 -8.97 9.51
N GLU A 100 -6.57 -9.69 10.24
CA GLU A 100 -6.79 -10.01 11.64
C GLU A 100 -6.74 -8.75 12.54
N TYR A 101 -5.84 -7.81 12.23
CA TYR A 101 -5.79 -6.51 12.90
C TYR A 101 -7.03 -5.66 12.60
N TRP A 102 -7.53 -5.69 11.36
CA TRP A 102 -8.79 -5.07 10.98
C TRP A 102 -9.96 -5.57 11.82
N LEU A 103 -10.11 -6.88 11.94
CA LEU A 103 -11.20 -7.50 12.70
C LEU A 103 -11.11 -7.22 14.21
N SER A 104 -9.90 -7.04 14.73
CA SER A 104 -9.64 -6.89 16.16
C SER A 104 -9.70 -5.43 16.64
N TYR A 105 -9.24 -4.48 15.82
CA TYR A 105 -8.97 -3.11 16.27
C TYR A 105 -9.79 -2.02 15.59
N ILE A 106 -10.28 -2.24 14.37
CA ILE A 106 -10.98 -1.21 13.56
C ILE A 106 -12.49 -1.38 13.73
N VAL A 107 -13.14 -0.37 14.31
CA VAL A 107 -14.55 -0.45 14.72
C VAL A 107 -15.53 -0.17 13.59
N PRO A 108 -15.41 0.90 12.78
CA PRO A 108 -16.46 1.32 11.86
C PRO A 108 -16.73 0.30 10.75
N TYR A 109 -17.98 0.35 10.26
CA TYR A 109 -18.47 -0.43 9.12
C TYR A 109 -18.81 0.47 7.94
N TRP A 110 -18.04 1.54 7.76
CA TRP A 110 -18.23 2.46 6.64
C TRP A 110 -17.76 1.79 5.34
N ASN A 111 -18.47 2.03 4.26
CA ASN A 111 -18.06 1.73 2.89
C ASN A 111 -17.24 0.42 2.74
N GLU A 112 -16.04 0.51 2.19
CA GLU A 112 -15.09 -0.61 2.03
C GLU A 112 -14.70 -1.25 3.36
N TYR A 113 -14.60 -0.51 4.46
CA TYR A 113 -14.29 -1.04 5.80
C TYR A 113 -15.34 -2.08 6.22
N GLY A 114 -16.60 -1.76 6.00
CA GLY A 114 -17.73 -2.63 6.31
C GLY A 114 -17.75 -3.86 5.44
N ILE A 115 -17.57 -3.70 4.12
CA ILE A 115 -17.60 -4.79 3.16
C ILE A 115 -16.43 -5.74 3.38
N GLY A 116 -15.20 -5.23 3.51
CA GLY A 116 -14.01 -6.05 3.78
C GLY A 116 -14.17 -6.88 5.06
N LYS A 117 -14.62 -6.26 6.16
CA LYS A 117 -14.87 -6.98 7.43
C LYS A 117 -16.00 -8.00 7.32
N ALA A 118 -17.10 -7.66 6.65
CA ALA A 118 -18.19 -8.60 6.43
C ALA A 118 -17.74 -9.83 5.64
N ASN A 119 -16.95 -9.63 4.58
CA ASN A 119 -16.37 -10.69 3.78
C ASN A 119 -15.41 -11.57 4.60
N MET A 120 -14.50 -10.97 5.37
CA MET A 120 -13.60 -11.73 6.24
C MET A 120 -14.37 -12.56 7.28
N ARG A 121 -15.47 -12.04 7.86
CA ARG A 121 -16.34 -12.80 8.78
C ARG A 121 -17.11 -13.94 8.10
N ARG A 122 -17.35 -13.83 6.81
CA ARG A 122 -17.87 -14.93 5.98
C ARG A 122 -16.80 -15.98 5.64
N GLY A 123 -15.52 -15.73 5.99
CA GLY A 123 -14.39 -16.61 5.74
C GLY A 123 -13.66 -16.33 4.43
N LEU A 124 -13.95 -15.20 3.77
CA LEU A 124 -13.23 -14.76 2.58
C LEU A 124 -12.00 -13.97 3.04
N GLN A 125 -10.83 -14.62 3.02
CA GLN A 125 -9.57 -14.01 3.42
C GLN A 125 -9.11 -12.97 2.37
N ALA A 126 -8.34 -11.96 2.80
CA ALA A 126 -7.69 -11.02 1.89
C ALA A 126 -6.73 -11.74 0.91
N PRO A 127 -6.66 -11.28 -0.35
CA PRO A 127 -7.31 -10.11 -0.95
C PRO A 127 -8.76 -10.31 -1.40
N LEU A 128 -9.29 -11.52 -1.39
CA LEU A 128 -10.66 -11.83 -1.80
C LEU A 128 -11.71 -11.05 -1.00
N SER A 129 -11.42 -10.73 0.27
CA SER A 129 -12.29 -9.90 1.11
C SER A 129 -12.52 -8.50 0.54
N GLY A 130 -11.51 -7.92 -0.07
CA GLY A 130 -11.58 -6.59 -0.68
C GLY A 130 -12.20 -6.58 -2.07
N ASP A 131 -12.16 -7.73 -2.78
CA ASP A 131 -12.69 -7.82 -4.14
C ASP A 131 -14.18 -8.21 -4.19
N PHE A 132 -14.62 -9.13 -3.30
CA PHE A 132 -15.90 -9.79 -3.45
C PHE A 132 -17.07 -8.86 -3.12
N GLU A 133 -17.93 -8.62 -4.12
CA GLU A 133 -19.13 -7.77 -4.01
C GLU A 133 -18.83 -6.39 -3.36
N ASN A 134 -17.67 -5.84 -3.64
CA ASN A 134 -17.22 -4.57 -3.09
C ASN A 134 -17.38 -3.44 -4.10
N SER A 135 -18.45 -2.66 -3.96
CA SER A 135 -18.69 -1.47 -4.78
C SER A 135 -17.78 -0.28 -4.42
N TRP A 136 -17.06 -0.36 -3.30
CA TRP A 136 -16.14 0.66 -2.80
C TRP A 136 -14.65 0.33 -2.98
N ARG A 137 -14.32 -0.73 -3.74
CA ARG A 137 -12.93 -1.15 -3.91
C ARG A 137 -12.03 -0.12 -4.58
N ASP A 138 -12.62 0.85 -5.28
CA ASP A 138 -11.90 1.93 -5.96
C ASP A 138 -11.92 3.25 -5.18
N SER A 139 -12.39 3.22 -3.90
CA SER A 139 -12.49 4.37 -3.02
C SER A 139 -11.17 4.76 -2.36
N ASN A 140 -11.23 5.71 -1.42
CA ASN A 140 -10.06 6.37 -0.83
C ASN A 140 -9.40 5.60 0.32
N GLY A 141 -10.11 4.74 1.04
CA GLY A 141 -9.69 4.21 2.33
C GLY A 141 -8.31 3.55 2.39
N ALA A 142 -7.76 3.05 1.26
CA ALA A 142 -6.44 2.42 1.25
C ALA A 142 -5.28 3.42 1.19
N TRP A 143 -5.38 4.47 0.37
CA TRP A 143 -4.27 5.38 0.15
C TRP A 143 -4.14 6.46 1.24
N ILE A 144 -5.19 6.71 2.00
CA ILE A 144 -5.20 7.69 3.09
C ILE A 144 -4.36 7.26 4.30
N ARG A 145 -3.95 6.00 4.39
CA ARG A 145 -3.25 5.39 5.54
C ARG A 145 -1.88 4.82 5.19
N THR A 146 -1.22 5.37 4.17
CA THR A 146 0.03 4.83 3.62
C THR A 146 1.30 5.44 4.18
N GLU A 147 1.24 6.56 4.90
CA GLU A 147 2.39 7.27 5.44
C GLU A 147 3.25 6.40 6.36
N ILE A 148 2.63 5.50 7.11
CA ILE A 148 3.35 4.56 7.99
C ILE A 148 4.31 3.67 7.18
N TRP A 149 3.89 3.23 5.99
CA TRP A 149 4.71 2.41 5.10
C TRP A 149 5.86 3.20 4.50
N ALA A 150 5.60 4.44 4.06
CA ALA A 150 6.62 5.35 3.56
C ALA A 150 7.64 5.73 4.66
N CYS A 151 7.16 6.07 5.86
CA CYS A 151 8.00 6.42 7.00
C CYS A 151 8.83 5.23 7.53
N ALA A 152 8.28 4.01 7.48
CA ALA A 152 9.01 2.80 7.86
C ALA A 152 10.04 2.36 6.80
N THR A 153 9.90 2.80 5.55
CA THR A 153 10.82 2.44 4.45
C THR A 153 11.27 3.69 3.67
N PRO A 154 11.87 4.69 4.36
CA PRO A 154 12.30 5.93 3.70
C PRO A 154 13.35 5.65 2.62
N GLY A 155 13.17 6.25 1.44
CA GLY A 155 14.07 6.06 0.31
C GLY A 155 14.08 4.62 -0.24
N ASN A 156 12.96 3.90 -0.08
CA ASN A 156 12.72 2.61 -0.71
C ASN A 156 11.27 2.53 -1.20
N ALA A 157 10.99 3.23 -2.28
CA ALA A 157 9.67 3.33 -2.86
C ALA A 157 9.04 1.96 -3.18
N GLY A 158 9.87 0.98 -3.59
CA GLY A 158 9.39 -0.36 -3.86
C GLY A 158 8.90 -1.10 -2.62
N ALA A 159 9.57 -0.96 -1.48
CA ALA A 159 9.14 -1.56 -0.21
C ALA A 159 7.90 -0.87 0.34
N ALA A 160 7.84 0.47 0.28
CA ALA A 160 6.67 1.25 0.68
C ALA A 160 5.42 0.82 -0.10
N ALA A 161 5.52 0.77 -1.43
CA ALA A 161 4.43 0.31 -2.29
C ALA A 161 4.00 -1.12 -1.97
N LYS A 162 4.94 -2.03 -1.70
CA LYS A 162 4.64 -3.42 -1.33
C LYS A 162 3.77 -3.49 -0.07
N TYR A 163 4.16 -2.81 1.00
CA TYR A 163 3.38 -2.82 2.24
C TYR A 163 2.02 -2.17 2.07
N ALA A 164 1.94 -1.06 1.34
CA ALA A 164 0.68 -0.38 1.03
C ALA A 164 -0.28 -1.28 0.22
N VAL A 165 0.24 -2.08 -0.71
CA VAL A 165 -0.55 -3.06 -1.47
C VAL A 165 -1.07 -4.17 -0.56
N GLU A 166 -0.24 -4.70 0.36
CA GLU A 166 -0.69 -5.72 1.31
C GLU A 166 -1.79 -5.18 2.26
N ASP A 167 -1.70 -3.92 2.66
CA ASP A 167 -2.74 -3.24 3.43
C ASP A 167 -4.02 -3.06 2.59
N ALA A 168 -3.91 -2.48 1.40
CA ALA A 168 -5.05 -2.21 0.53
C ALA A 168 -5.84 -3.46 0.14
N LYS A 169 -5.17 -4.60 -0.05
CA LYS A 169 -5.81 -5.88 -0.40
C LYS A 169 -6.90 -6.32 0.59
N VAL A 170 -6.87 -5.84 1.82
CA VAL A 170 -7.81 -6.28 2.87
C VAL A 170 -9.24 -5.83 2.56
N ASP A 171 -9.40 -4.58 2.12
CA ASP A 171 -10.69 -3.92 1.92
C ASP A 171 -10.90 -3.35 0.51
N HIS A 172 -9.84 -3.29 -0.33
CA HIS A 172 -9.91 -2.81 -1.73
C HIS A 172 -9.57 -3.90 -2.76
N GLY A 173 -9.02 -5.05 -2.32
CA GLY A 173 -8.65 -6.13 -3.26
C GLY A 173 -7.65 -5.67 -4.31
N VAL A 174 -8.01 -5.79 -5.58
CA VAL A 174 -7.18 -5.39 -6.73
C VAL A 174 -7.94 -4.39 -7.60
N GLY A 175 -7.57 -3.11 -7.54
CA GLY A 175 -8.24 -2.03 -8.28
C GLY A 175 -7.60 -0.67 -8.06
N GLU A 176 -8.33 0.39 -8.41
CA GLU A 176 -7.84 1.76 -8.36
C GLU A 176 -7.48 2.20 -6.93
N GLY A 177 -8.21 1.77 -5.89
CA GLY A 177 -7.87 2.06 -4.50
C GLY A 177 -6.51 1.47 -4.10
N THR A 178 -6.22 0.24 -4.53
CA THR A 178 -4.92 -0.42 -4.31
C THR A 178 -3.79 0.24 -5.10
N TYR A 179 -4.06 0.65 -6.35
CA TYR A 179 -3.07 1.38 -7.16
C TYR A 179 -2.78 2.75 -6.54
N ALA A 180 -3.79 3.45 -6.05
CA ALA A 180 -3.63 4.72 -5.33
C ALA A 180 -2.76 4.57 -4.08
N ALA A 181 -2.96 3.51 -3.28
CA ALA A 181 -2.14 3.23 -2.12
C ALA A 181 -0.66 2.98 -2.49
N ALA A 182 -0.41 2.19 -3.52
CA ALA A 182 0.95 1.95 -4.03
C ALA A 182 1.62 3.25 -4.53
N PHE A 183 0.86 4.09 -5.25
CA PHE A 183 1.32 5.38 -5.75
C PHE A 183 1.73 6.32 -4.62
N VAL A 184 0.84 6.54 -3.64
CA VAL A 184 1.10 7.50 -2.53
C VAL A 184 2.27 7.02 -1.67
N ALA A 185 2.29 5.74 -1.29
CA ALA A 185 3.38 5.20 -0.49
C ALA A 185 4.74 5.33 -1.17
N ALA A 186 4.82 5.01 -2.47
CA ALA A 186 6.05 5.14 -3.25
C ALA A 186 6.50 6.61 -3.39
N MET A 187 5.57 7.51 -3.73
CA MET A 187 5.81 8.94 -3.83
C MET A 187 6.35 9.53 -2.53
N GLN A 188 5.70 9.21 -1.40
CA GLN A 188 6.10 9.71 -0.08
C GLN A 188 7.41 9.09 0.41
N SER A 189 7.68 7.82 0.13
CA SER A 189 8.97 7.20 0.44
C SER A 189 10.12 7.88 -0.33
N ALA A 190 9.92 8.21 -1.61
CA ALA A 190 10.87 8.95 -2.43
C ALA A 190 11.12 10.37 -1.90
N ALA A 191 10.12 11.02 -1.31
CA ALA A 191 10.22 12.36 -0.74
C ALA A 191 11.17 12.47 0.46
N PHE A 192 11.59 11.36 1.06
CA PHE A 192 12.65 11.36 2.07
C PHE A 192 14.02 11.72 1.50
N ILE A 193 14.27 11.43 0.21
CA ILE A 193 15.56 11.60 -0.45
C ILE A 193 15.55 12.66 -1.56
N PHE A 194 14.39 12.93 -2.16
CA PHE A 194 14.24 13.98 -3.19
C PHE A 194 13.49 15.19 -2.65
N SER A 195 13.89 16.38 -3.12
CA SER A 195 13.19 17.64 -2.85
C SER A 195 12.26 18.06 -4.00
N ASP A 196 12.35 17.40 -5.15
CA ASP A 196 11.52 17.68 -6.33
C ASP A 196 10.28 16.79 -6.30
N ILE A 197 9.11 17.39 -6.07
CA ILE A 197 7.84 16.68 -6.01
C ILE A 197 7.49 15.96 -7.33
N ARG A 198 7.88 16.51 -8.48
CA ARG A 198 7.62 15.86 -9.78
C ARG A 198 8.39 14.55 -9.90
N LYS A 199 9.64 14.49 -9.45
CA LYS A 199 10.41 13.24 -9.38
C LYS A 199 9.75 12.21 -8.47
N CYS A 200 9.23 12.64 -7.31
CA CYS A 200 8.52 11.76 -6.40
C CYS A 200 7.24 11.21 -7.04
N ILE A 201 6.47 12.04 -7.73
CA ILE A 201 5.27 11.63 -8.46
C ILE A 201 5.62 10.63 -9.58
N ASP A 202 6.68 10.87 -10.35
CA ASP A 202 7.14 9.96 -11.41
C ASP A 202 7.52 8.57 -10.85
N ILE A 203 8.19 8.53 -9.69
CA ILE A 203 8.50 7.29 -8.99
C ILE A 203 7.21 6.57 -8.56
N GLY A 204 6.26 7.29 -7.99
CA GLY A 204 4.94 6.74 -7.63
C GLY A 204 4.23 6.12 -8.83
N LEU A 205 4.15 6.85 -9.94
CA LEU A 205 3.51 6.38 -11.19
C LEU A 205 4.20 5.15 -11.78
N ALA A 206 5.51 5.03 -11.65
CA ALA A 206 6.25 3.86 -12.13
C ALA A 206 5.89 2.56 -11.40
N GLY A 207 5.28 2.65 -10.22
CA GLY A 207 4.85 1.53 -9.38
C GLY A 207 3.46 0.97 -9.71
N ILE A 208 2.69 1.63 -10.56
CA ILE A 208 1.29 1.27 -10.85
C ILE A 208 1.07 1.09 -12.36
N PRO A 209 -0.06 0.48 -12.81
CA PRO A 209 -0.35 0.33 -14.23
C PRO A 209 -0.43 1.68 -14.96
N GLU A 210 0.13 1.73 -16.18
CA GLU A 210 0.16 2.96 -16.98
C GLU A 210 -1.22 3.36 -17.49
N ASP A 211 -2.12 2.40 -17.66
CA ASP A 211 -3.47 2.55 -18.20
C ASP A 211 -4.56 2.65 -17.14
N CYS A 212 -4.22 2.55 -15.84
CA CYS A 212 -5.18 2.74 -14.76
C CYS A 212 -5.68 4.20 -14.68
N ARG A 213 -6.81 4.40 -14.00
CA ARG A 213 -7.45 5.71 -13.86
C ARG A 213 -6.62 6.68 -13.01
N VAL A 214 -5.98 6.18 -11.95
CA VAL A 214 -5.07 6.99 -11.11
C VAL A 214 -3.97 7.58 -11.97
N THR A 215 -3.27 6.77 -12.78
CA THR A 215 -2.19 7.25 -13.66
C THR A 215 -2.68 8.32 -14.64
N LYS A 216 -3.83 8.07 -15.29
CA LYS A 216 -4.41 9.02 -16.25
C LYS A 216 -4.79 10.35 -15.59
N SER A 217 -5.40 10.28 -14.40
CA SER A 217 -5.84 11.47 -13.67
C SER A 217 -4.65 12.30 -13.17
N VAL A 218 -3.60 11.67 -12.65
CA VAL A 218 -2.37 12.36 -12.21
C VAL A 218 -1.67 13.04 -13.39
N ARG A 219 -1.47 12.32 -14.49
CA ARG A 219 -0.84 12.90 -15.70
C ARG A 219 -1.64 14.06 -16.25
N PHE A 220 -2.97 13.96 -16.25
CA PHE A 220 -3.84 15.06 -16.67
C PHE A 220 -3.63 16.33 -15.84
N VAL A 221 -3.54 16.21 -14.50
CA VAL A 221 -3.29 17.37 -13.62
C VAL A 221 -1.96 18.05 -13.93
N ILE A 222 -0.89 17.27 -14.15
CA ILE A 222 0.43 17.81 -14.48
C ILE A 222 0.39 18.55 -15.81
N GLU A 223 -0.22 17.94 -16.84
CA GLU A 223 -0.37 18.56 -18.15
C GLU A 223 -1.24 19.82 -18.12
N ALA A 224 -2.31 19.84 -17.32
CA ALA A 224 -3.20 20.98 -17.16
C ALA A 224 -2.45 22.17 -16.55
N TYR A 225 -1.65 21.91 -15.50
CA TYR A 225 -0.78 22.94 -14.91
C TYR A 225 0.23 23.49 -15.94
N ASP A 226 0.93 22.61 -16.64
CA ASP A 226 1.94 22.99 -17.63
C ASP A 226 1.34 23.79 -18.81
N LYS A 227 0.05 23.61 -19.09
CA LYS A 227 -0.72 24.38 -20.09
C LYS A 227 -1.36 25.65 -19.53
N GLY A 228 -1.17 25.96 -18.24
CA GLY A 228 -1.71 27.15 -17.59
C GLY A 228 -3.21 27.10 -17.29
N MET A 229 -3.81 25.90 -17.21
CA MET A 229 -5.21 25.74 -16.80
C MET A 229 -5.38 26.15 -15.31
N SER A 230 -6.53 26.72 -14.95
CA SER A 230 -6.78 27.07 -13.55
C SER A 230 -7.01 25.81 -12.70
N ALA A 231 -6.71 25.89 -11.38
CA ALA A 231 -6.97 24.79 -10.44
C ALA A 231 -8.45 24.35 -10.47
N LYS A 232 -9.37 25.30 -10.54
CA LYS A 232 -10.81 25.03 -10.61
C LYS A 232 -11.20 24.28 -11.88
N ASP A 233 -10.70 24.72 -13.03
CA ASP A 233 -11.04 24.06 -14.32
C ASP A 233 -10.39 22.68 -14.41
N THR A 234 -9.15 22.52 -13.88
CA THR A 234 -8.47 21.24 -13.78
C THR A 234 -9.27 20.26 -12.91
N ARG A 235 -9.70 20.71 -11.74
CA ARG A 235 -10.56 19.92 -10.83
C ARG A 235 -11.86 19.46 -11.50
N ASN A 236 -12.55 20.37 -12.19
CA ASN A 236 -13.82 20.02 -12.85
C ASN A 236 -13.62 19.02 -13.99
N ALA A 237 -12.54 19.14 -14.74
CA ALA A 237 -12.19 18.18 -15.79
C ALA A 237 -11.86 16.78 -15.21
N VAL A 238 -11.11 16.72 -14.10
CA VAL A 238 -10.82 15.46 -13.38
C VAL A 238 -12.11 14.79 -12.90
N GLN A 239 -13.04 15.56 -12.31
CA GLN A 239 -14.32 15.04 -11.87
C GLN A 239 -15.13 14.45 -13.02
N GLN A 240 -15.18 15.15 -14.15
CA GLN A 240 -15.87 14.67 -15.34
C GLN A 240 -15.22 13.40 -15.91
N MET A 241 -13.90 13.34 -15.90
CA MET A 241 -13.12 12.20 -16.41
C MET A 241 -13.38 10.90 -15.61
N ASN A 242 -13.71 11.00 -14.33
CA ASN A 242 -13.95 9.88 -13.43
C ASN A 242 -15.41 9.73 -12.99
N ALA A 243 -16.36 10.41 -13.63
CA ALA A 243 -17.76 10.41 -13.22
C ALA A 243 -18.46 9.04 -13.33
N ASP A 244 -17.88 8.10 -14.06
CA ASP A 244 -18.39 6.75 -14.31
C ASP A 244 -17.77 5.68 -13.41
N ILE A 245 -16.87 6.04 -12.48
CA ILE A 245 -16.25 5.08 -11.56
C ILE A 245 -17.02 5.04 -10.23
N GLY A 246 -17.22 3.82 -9.71
CA GLY A 246 -17.84 3.58 -8.42
C GLY A 246 -19.15 4.31 -8.21
N ASN A 247 -19.22 5.07 -7.12
CA ASN A 247 -20.38 5.90 -6.78
C ASN A 247 -20.23 7.38 -7.21
N GLY A 248 -19.12 7.71 -7.90
CA GLY A 248 -18.77 9.06 -8.29
C GLY A 248 -18.33 9.98 -7.14
N TRP A 249 -18.06 9.39 -5.96
CA TRP A 249 -17.65 10.08 -4.73
C TRP A 249 -16.68 9.22 -3.94
N PHE A 250 -15.76 9.90 -3.24
CA PHE A 250 -14.74 9.25 -2.45
C PHE A 250 -13.91 8.25 -3.27
N GLU A 251 -13.83 8.47 -4.59
CA GLU A 251 -13.13 7.60 -5.50
C GLU A 251 -11.65 8.00 -5.63
N ALA A 252 -10.77 7.03 -5.51
CA ALA A 252 -9.33 7.24 -5.49
C ALA A 252 -8.78 8.00 -6.70
N PRO A 253 -9.18 7.74 -7.96
CA PRO A 253 -8.63 8.47 -9.11
C PRO A 253 -8.85 9.97 -9.05
N SER A 254 -10.01 10.43 -8.59
CA SER A 254 -10.31 11.86 -8.47
C SER A 254 -9.57 12.48 -7.29
N ASN A 255 -9.60 11.86 -6.12
CA ASN A 255 -9.00 12.43 -4.91
C ASN A 255 -7.47 12.39 -4.93
N ILE A 256 -6.86 11.38 -5.55
CA ILE A 256 -5.41 11.38 -5.85
C ILE A 256 -5.06 12.55 -6.80
N ALA A 257 -5.87 12.78 -7.83
CA ALA A 257 -5.66 13.91 -8.72
C ALA A 257 -5.79 15.25 -7.98
N TYR A 258 -6.72 15.39 -7.04
CA TYR A 258 -6.86 16.60 -6.19
C TYR A 258 -5.69 16.77 -5.23
N THR A 259 -5.17 15.68 -4.68
CA THR A 259 -3.93 15.68 -3.89
C THR A 259 -2.75 16.18 -4.73
N VAL A 260 -2.56 15.62 -5.93
CA VAL A 260 -1.50 16.04 -6.86
C VAL A 260 -1.72 17.48 -7.35
N LEU A 261 -2.97 17.89 -7.57
CA LEU A 261 -3.30 19.29 -7.88
C LEU A 261 -2.79 20.22 -6.77
N GLY A 262 -3.08 19.90 -5.50
CA GLY A 262 -2.57 20.67 -4.38
C GLY A 262 -1.05 20.77 -4.38
N LEU A 263 -0.35 19.65 -4.58
CA LEU A 263 1.11 19.60 -4.59
C LEU A 263 1.74 20.41 -5.75
N ILE A 264 1.14 20.36 -6.94
CA ILE A 264 1.67 21.02 -8.14
C ILE A 264 1.29 22.51 -8.19
N PHE A 265 0.02 22.86 -7.97
CA PHE A 265 -0.46 24.24 -8.03
C PHE A 265 -0.05 25.07 -6.82
N GLY A 266 0.31 24.44 -5.71
CA GLY A 266 0.86 25.10 -4.54
C GLY A 266 2.34 25.46 -4.64
N GLU A 267 3.07 24.93 -5.65
CA GLU A 267 4.46 25.26 -5.97
C GLU A 267 5.42 25.12 -4.77
N GLY A 268 5.18 24.13 -3.92
CA GLY A 268 5.99 23.85 -2.72
C GLY A 268 5.65 24.70 -1.48
N ASP A 269 4.74 25.67 -1.59
CA ASP A 269 4.23 26.41 -0.45
C ASP A 269 3.20 25.56 0.31
N PHE A 270 3.44 25.33 1.60
CA PHE A 270 2.62 24.44 2.43
C PHE A 270 1.14 24.88 2.49
N LYS A 271 0.90 26.18 2.72
CA LYS A 271 -0.46 26.72 2.85
C LYS A 271 -1.19 26.72 1.53
N LYS A 272 -0.56 27.17 0.46
CA LYS A 272 -1.18 27.20 -0.88
C LYS A 272 -1.52 25.80 -1.35
N SER A 273 -0.62 24.83 -1.17
CA SER A 273 -0.84 23.44 -1.57
C SER A 273 -2.02 22.82 -0.85
N MET A 274 -2.09 22.99 0.47
CA MET A 274 -3.18 22.46 1.28
C MET A 274 -4.52 23.09 0.91
N ILE A 275 -4.57 24.42 0.81
CA ILE A 275 -5.77 25.17 0.41
C ILE A 275 -6.22 24.75 -1.00
N ALA A 276 -5.29 24.57 -1.96
CA ALA A 276 -5.63 24.16 -3.31
C ALA A 276 -6.25 22.75 -3.35
N ALA A 277 -5.71 21.80 -2.58
CA ALA A 277 -6.25 20.44 -2.48
C ALA A 277 -7.65 20.44 -1.85
N ILE A 278 -7.81 21.05 -0.68
CA ILE A 278 -9.08 21.07 0.06
C ILE A 278 -10.17 21.82 -0.74
N ASN A 279 -9.82 22.88 -1.48
CA ASN A 279 -10.75 23.58 -2.35
C ASN A 279 -11.33 22.72 -3.48
N CYS A 280 -10.73 21.57 -3.78
CA CYS A 280 -11.30 20.62 -4.74
C CYS A 280 -12.61 19.97 -4.25
N GLY A 281 -12.87 19.99 -2.93
CA GLY A 281 -14.03 19.31 -2.36
C GLY A 281 -13.85 17.80 -2.33
N ASP A 282 -14.96 17.07 -2.29
CA ASP A 282 -15.06 15.60 -2.19
C ASP A 282 -14.49 15.12 -0.83
N ASP A 283 -13.39 14.42 -0.80
CA ASP A 283 -12.74 13.89 0.40
C ASP A 283 -11.64 14.85 0.87
N THR A 284 -12.05 15.91 1.51
CA THR A 284 -11.20 17.07 1.78
C THR A 284 -10.20 16.86 2.91
N ASP A 285 -10.52 16.08 3.92
CA ASP A 285 -9.60 15.72 5.00
C ASP A 285 -8.52 14.77 4.49
N CYS A 286 -8.88 13.76 3.70
CA CYS A 286 -7.94 12.83 3.07
C CYS A 286 -6.96 13.54 2.13
N THR A 287 -7.46 14.40 1.24
CA THR A 287 -6.60 15.14 0.30
C THR A 287 -5.70 16.13 1.03
N GLY A 288 -6.26 16.88 2.00
CA GLY A 288 -5.50 17.81 2.84
C GLY A 288 -4.45 17.09 3.69
N ALA A 289 -4.82 16.00 4.36
CA ALA A 289 -3.92 15.20 5.17
C ALA A 289 -2.73 14.67 4.36
N THR A 290 -2.98 14.12 3.17
CA THR A 290 -1.92 13.55 2.32
C THR A 290 -1.01 14.62 1.72
N VAL A 291 -1.53 15.78 1.33
CA VAL A 291 -0.71 16.94 0.92
C VAL A 291 0.17 17.40 2.08
N GLY A 292 -0.41 17.56 3.27
CA GLY A 292 0.33 17.98 4.47
C GLY A 292 1.44 17.01 4.85
N ALA A 293 1.15 15.71 4.84
CA ALA A 293 2.13 14.65 5.08
C ALA A 293 3.27 14.67 4.05
N THR A 294 2.93 14.76 2.76
CA THR A 294 3.91 14.76 1.67
C THR A 294 4.85 15.98 1.75
N LEU A 295 4.31 17.17 1.96
CA LEU A 295 5.12 18.38 2.12
C LEU A 295 5.93 18.39 3.42
N GLY A 296 5.39 17.78 4.49
CA GLY A 296 6.14 17.55 5.72
C GLY A 296 7.36 16.66 5.48
N ILE A 297 7.23 15.56 4.74
CA ILE A 297 8.36 14.70 4.36
C ILE A 297 9.35 15.46 3.46
N LEU A 298 8.88 16.22 2.48
CA LEU A 298 9.76 16.96 1.57
C LEU A 298 10.63 17.97 2.31
N ASN A 299 10.02 18.78 3.17
CA ASN A 299 10.60 20.00 3.71
C ASN A 299 10.97 19.91 5.20
N GLY A 300 10.59 18.84 5.90
CA GLY A 300 10.77 18.71 7.36
C GLY A 300 9.90 19.68 8.15
N MET A 301 10.12 19.74 9.46
CA MET A 301 9.38 20.62 10.38
C MET A 301 9.52 22.11 10.05
N ALA A 302 10.66 22.52 9.49
CA ALA A 302 10.90 23.90 9.06
C ALA A 302 9.99 24.33 7.90
N GLY A 303 9.50 23.37 7.08
CA GLY A 303 8.59 23.64 5.98
C GLY A 303 7.13 23.83 6.39
N ILE A 304 6.77 23.50 7.64
CA ILE A 304 5.42 23.72 8.16
C ILE A 304 5.35 25.09 8.84
N PRO A 305 4.46 26.00 8.40
CA PRO A 305 4.33 27.33 8.98
C PRO A 305 4.06 27.31 10.49
N GLU A 306 4.76 28.15 11.24
CA GLU A 306 4.72 28.18 12.69
C GLU A 306 3.32 28.44 13.24
N ASP A 307 2.59 29.37 12.65
CA ASP A 307 1.21 29.69 13.03
C ASP A 307 0.25 28.48 12.87
N TRP A 308 0.48 27.61 11.88
CA TRP A 308 -0.31 26.40 11.69
C TRP A 308 0.11 25.28 12.65
N ARG A 309 1.41 25.17 12.96
CA ARG A 309 1.88 24.26 14.01
C ARG A 309 1.31 24.63 15.38
N GLU A 310 1.33 25.92 15.72
CA GLU A 310 0.77 26.45 16.96
C GLU A 310 -0.77 26.35 17.02
N HIS A 311 -1.44 26.42 15.86
CA HIS A 311 -2.89 26.28 15.81
C HIS A 311 -3.33 24.89 16.27
N LEU A 312 -2.64 23.86 15.83
CA LEU A 312 -3.04 22.45 16.08
C LEU A 312 -2.39 21.86 17.34
N GLY A 313 -1.08 22.01 17.52
CA GLY A 313 -0.31 21.30 18.56
C GLY A 313 0.14 19.92 18.11
N ASP A 314 0.41 19.02 19.06
CA ASP A 314 1.02 17.70 18.85
C ASP A 314 0.05 16.52 19.08
N ASP A 315 -1.14 16.78 19.59
CA ASP A 315 -2.09 15.73 19.98
C ASP A 315 -2.71 14.98 18.81
N ILE A 316 -2.93 13.68 18.98
CA ILE A 316 -3.65 12.80 18.06
C ILE A 316 -4.98 12.40 18.71
N ILE A 317 -6.09 12.69 18.03
CA ILE A 317 -7.43 12.32 18.48
C ILE A 317 -7.96 11.20 17.58
N THR A 318 -8.34 10.06 18.19
CA THR A 318 -8.77 8.86 17.46
C THR A 318 -10.29 8.72 17.43
N LEU A 319 -10.82 8.17 16.33
CA LEU A 319 -12.24 7.97 16.05
C LEU A 319 -12.58 6.49 15.83
N SER A 320 -11.79 5.79 15.02
CA SER A 320 -12.15 4.53 14.37
C SER A 320 -11.66 3.28 15.10
N LEU A 321 -11.05 3.44 16.27
CA LEU A 321 -10.35 2.37 16.97
C LEU A 321 -11.12 1.81 18.16
N ASN A 322 -10.95 0.50 18.41
CA ASN A 322 -11.42 -0.15 19.62
C ASN A 322 -10.64 0.33 20.85
N ARG A 323 -11.18 1.31 21.55
CA ARG A 323 -10.54 1.97 22.69
C ARG A 323 -10.27 1.02 23.88
N ALA A 324 -11.05 -0.03 24.03
CA ALA A 324 -10.90 -0.95 25.17
C ALA A 324 -9.62 -1.80 25.06
N SER A 325 -9.23 -2.20 23.85
CA SER A 325 -8.08 -3.09 23.62
C SER A 325 -6.79 -2.36 23.28
N SER A 326 -6.86 -1.15 22.71
CA SER A 326 -5.69 -0.45 22.15
C SER A 326 -5.30 0.84 22.86
N ALA A 327 -6.20 1.46 23.64
CA ALA A 327 -6.03 2.82 24.16
C ALA A 327 -4.77 3.06 25.03
N ARG A 328 -4.21 1.99 25.61
CA ARG A 328 -2.99 2.09 26.46
C ARG A 328 -1.70 1.93 25.67
N GLU A 329 -1.76 1.38 24.46
CA GLU A 329 -0.59 0.99 23.67
C GLU A 329 -0.29 1.94 22.51
N LEU A 330 -1.26 2.77 22.13
CA LEU A 330 -1.11 3.66 20.97
C LEU A 330 -0.50 5.01 21.37
N PRO A 331 0.35 5.59 20.52
CA PRO A 331 0.87 6.93 20.71
C PRO A 331 -0.26 7.95 20.65
N LYS A 332 -0.19 8.97 21.52
CA LYS A 332 -1.20 10.03 21.62
C LYS A 332 -0.75 11.35 21.01
N THR A 333 0.48 11.42 20.53
CA THR A 333 1.05 12.62 19.93
C THR A 333 1.85 12.25 18.69
N CYS A 334 1.99 13.21 17.76
CA CYS A 334 2.83 13.05 16.57
C CYS A 334 4.29 12.76 16.94
N THR A 335 4.80 13.43 17.98
CA THR A 335 6.14 13.17 18.51
C THR A 335 6.29 11.74 19.02
N ALA A 336 5.35 11.24 19.83
CA ALA A 336 5.39 9.86 20.34
C ALA A 336 5.26 8.83 19.20
N LEU A 337 4.45 9.10 18.19
CA LEU A 337 4.31 8.28 16.99
C LEU A 337 5.65 8.22 16.23
N THR A 338 6.28 9.37 16.02
CA THR A 338 7.60 9.49 15.38
C THR A 338 8.64 8.60 16.05
N GLU A 339 8.79 8.70 17.37
CA GLU A 339 9.78 7.92 18.13
C GLU A 339 9.58 6.40 17.98
N ARG A 340 8.34 5.95 17.81
CA ARG A 340 8.04 4.54 17.62
C ARG A 340 8.29 4.10 16.18
N VAL A 341 7.92 4.92 15.19
CA VAL A 341 8.13 4.63 13.76
C VAL A 341 9.61 4.52 13.44
N VAL A 342 10.45 5.44 13.92
CA VAL A 342 11.89 5.37 13.66
C VAL A 342 12.56 4.13 14.25
N ARG A 343 11.96 3.49 15.26
CA ARG A 343 12.46 2.23 15.83
C ARG A 343 12.15 1.00 14.97
N VAL A 344 11.03 0.99 14.26
CA VAL A 344 10.64 -0.15 13.39
C VAL A 344 11.24 -0.07 12.00
N ALA A 345 11.63 1.12 11.54
CA ALA A 345 12.19 1.34 10.20
C ALA A 345 13.40 0.46 9.85
N PRO A 346 14.38 0.22 10.74
CA PRO A 346 15.50 -0.69 10.43
C PRO A 346 15.05 -2.09 10.05
N GLY A 347 14.02 -2.61 10.72
CA GLY A 347 13.45 -3.92 10.43
C GLY A 347 12.73 -3.97 9.08
N ALA A 348 12.08 -2.88 8.69
CA ALA A 348 11.36 -2.77 7.42
C ALA A 348 12.33 -2.62 6.22
N LEU A 349 13.46 -1.95 6.41
CA LEU A 349 14.48 -1.72 5.39
C LEU A 349 15.47 -2.89 5.22
N PHE A 350 15.54 -3.81 6.17
CA PHE A 350 16.60 -4.83 6.30
C PHE A 350 16.89 -5.66 5.03
N ASN A 351 15.93 -5.84 4.15
CA ASN A 351 16.11 -6.65 2.95
C ASN A 351 16.68 -5.89 1.74
N ASN A 352 16.86 -4.57 1.83
CA ASN A 352 17.11 -3.74 0.65
C ASN A 352 18.30 -2.78 0.78
N PHE A 353 18.79 -2.49 2.01
CA PHE A 353 19.88 -1.55 2.24
C PHE A 353 20.74 -2.03 3.42
N GLU A 354 22.06 -1.83 3.33
CA GLU A 354 22.93 -1.98 4.50
C GLU A 354 22.63 -0.84 5.48
N VAL A 355 22.00 -1.18 6.57
CA VAL A 355 21.80 -0.28 7.72
C VAL A 355 22.99 -0.52 8.65
N ASN A 356 23.90 0.46 8.78
CA ASN A 356 24.93 0.44 9.82
C ASN A 356 24.29 0.73 11.17
N ILE A 357 24.10 -0.32 11.96
CA ILE A 357 23.69 -0.19 13.36
C ILE A 357 24.99 0.03 14.16
N ASP A 358 25.23 1.24 14.66
CA ASP A 358 26.33 1.48 15.59
C ASP A 358 25.98 0.87 16.95
N ARG A 359 26.64 -0.26 17.26
CA ARG A 359 26.43 -1.01 18.50
C ARG A 359 27.15 -0.41 19.71
N ASN A 360 27.95 0.64 19.54
CA ASN A 360 28.76 1.23 20.59
C ASN A 360 28.02 2.27 21.42
N ASN A 361 26.87 2.73 20.95
CA ASN A 361 25.95 3.53 21.76
C ASN A 361 24.78 2.66 22.21
N SER A 362 24.36 2.84 23.44
CA SER A 362 23.22 2.11 24.06
C SER A 362 21.89 2.32 23.34
N ASP A 363 21.83 3.27 22.41
CA ASP A 363 20.72 3.51 21.51
C ASP A 363 21.05 2.95 20.13
N VAL A 364 20.11 2.20 19.55
CA VAL A 364 20.21 1.74 18.16
C VAL A 364 20.21 2.97 17.28
N SER A 365 21.41 3.42 16.86
CA SER A 365 21.55 4.53 15.92
C SER A 365 21.68 3.97 14.51
N ILE A 366 20.80 4.42 13.63
CA ILE A 366 20.96 4.21 12.20
C ILE A 366 21.84 5.34 11.72
N THR A 367 23.06 5.02 11.26
CA THR A 367 23.92 6.03 10.68
C THR A 367 23.57 6.18 9.21
N TRP A 368 22.96 7.29 8.87
CA TRP A 368 22.69 7.68 7.50
C TRP A 368 23.81 8.66 7.08
N GLY A 369 24.52 8.36 5.98
CA GLY A 369 25.62 9.22 5.53
C GLY A 369 25.14 10.49 4.82
N GLU A 370 26.05 11.48 4.65
CA GLU A 370 25.72 12.78 4.07
C GLU A 370 25.83 12.84 2.53
N GLU A 371 26.48 11.87 1.90
CA GLU A 371 26.71 11.88 0.44
C GLU A 371 25.87 10.83 -0.26
N TYR A 372 24.97 11.27 -1.10
CA TYR A 372 24.35 10.45 -2.15
C TYR A 372 24.37 11.22 -3.47
N ILE A 373 24.43 10.49 -4.58
CA ILE A 373 24.32 11.09 -5.92
C ILE A 373 22.84 11.01 -6.32
N PRO A 374 22.12 12.15 -6.45
CA PRO A 374 20.66 12.14 -6.69
C PRO A 374 20.22 11.39 -7.94
N GLU A 375 21.05 11.40 -8.99
CA GLU A 375 20.77 10.68 -10.24
C GLU A 375 20.85 9.16 -10.06
N ASP A 376 21.88 8.68 -9.37
CA ASP A 376 22.00 7.25 -9.04
C ASP A 376 20.85 6.79 -8.12
N ALA A 377 20.45 7.65 -7.16
CA ALA A 377 19.33 7.38 -6.26
C ALA A 377 17.99 7.32 -7.02
N TYR A 378 17.77 8.18 -8.00
CA TYR A 378 16.57 8.14 -8.84
C TYR A 378 16.46 6.82 -9.62
N ASP A 379 17.54 6.39 -10.25
CA ASP A 379 17.57 5.12 -10.99
C ASP A 379 17.35 3.91 -10.08
N ILE A 380 17.89 3.95 -8.85
CA ILE A 380 17.66 2.90 -7.84
C ILE A 380 16.17 2.85 -7.45
N GLU A 381 15.57 3.99 -7.12
CA GLU A 381 14.15 4.04 -6.74
C GLU A 381 13.24 3.60 -7.89
N MET A 382 13.52 4.03 -9.12
CA MET A 382 12.80 3.59 -10.31
C MET A 382 12.91 2.08 -10.54
N TYR A 383 14.07 1.48 -10.27
CA TYR A 383 14.24 0.03 -10.33
C TYR A 383 13.43 -0.69 -9.25
N LEU A 384 13.52 -0.24 -7.99
CA LEU A 384 12.84 -0.85 -6.86
C LEU A 384 11.31 -0.83 -7.02
N VAL A 385 10.76 0.29 -7.45
CA VAL A 385 9.31 0.44 -7.63
C VAL A 385 8.79 -0.39 -8.81
N LYS A 386 9.53 -0.44 -9.93
CA LYS A 386 9.18 -1.27 -11.09
C LYS A 386 9.27 -2.77 -10.78
N ARG A 387 10.25 -3.17 -9.96
CA ARG A 387 10.34 -4.55 -9.47
C ARG A 387 9.11 -4.91 -8.63
N ASN A 388 8.67 -4.00 -7.76
CA ASN A 388 7.45 -4.21 -6.97
C ASN A 388 6.20 -4.29 -7.84
N LYS A 389 6.06 -3.42 -8.85
CA LYS A 389 4.96 -3.47 -9.81
C LYS A 389 4.79 -4.86 -10.42
N SER A 390 5.89 -5.54 -10.75
CA SER A 390 5.83 -6.91 -11.27
C SER A 390 5.18 -7.92 -10.32
N HIS A 391 5.19 -7.67 -9.01
CA HIS A 391 4.46 -8.46 -8.03
C HIS A 391 2.97 -8.11 -8.01
N LEU A 392 2.64 -6.82 -8.11
CA LEU A 392 1.25 -6.36 -8.21
C LEU A 392 0.54 -6.95 -9.44
N ASP A 393 1.23 -6.96 -10.60
CA ASP A 393 0.67 -7.49 -11.86
C ASP A 393 0.34 -8.99 -11.83
N ARG A 394 0.91 -9.75 -10.88
CA ARG A 394 0.67 -11.21 -10.75
C ARG A 394 -0.59 -11.55 -9.97
N VAL A 395 -1.05 -10.65 -9.11
CA VAL A 395 -2.26 -10.87 -8.32
C VAL A 395 -3.46 -10.43 -9.14
N LYS A 396 -4.41 -11.37 -9.30
CA LYS A 396 -5.65 -11.12 -10.04
C LYS A 396 -6.78 -10.88 -9.06
N PRO A 397 -7.85 -10.19 -9.46
CA PRO A 397 -9.09 -10.14 -8.68
C PRO A 397 -9.56 -11.55 -8.28
N TYR A 398 -10.21 -11.65 -7.13
CA TYR A 398 -10.68 -12.89 -6.53
C TYR A 398 -9.57 -13.91 -6.23
N SER A 399 -8.40 -13.44 -5.84
CA SER A 399 -7.28 -14.29 -5.43
C SER A 399 -7.17 -14.41 -3.92
N LEU A 400 -6.50 -15.47 -3.48
CA LEU A 400 -6.03 -15.74 -2.12
C LEU A 400 -4.53 -15.98 -2.18
N GLU A 401 -3.79 -15.55 -1.17
CA GLU A 401 -2.34 -15.74 -1.09
C GLU A 401 -1.96 -16.48 0.19
N PHE A 402 -1.05 -17.45 0.06
CA PHE A 402 -0.50 -18.22 1.18
C PHE A 402 1.01 -18.29 1.08
N GLU A 403 1.69 -18.10 2.21
CA GLU A 403 3.15 -18.10 2.28
C GLU A 403 3.69 -19.41 2.83
N GLY A 404 4.34 -20.19 1.98
CA GLY A 404 5.22 -21.28 2.38
C GLY A 404 6.64 -20.80 2.62
N PHE A 405 7.51 -21.69 3.14
CA PHE A 405 8.92 -21.34 3.36
C PHE A 405 9.64 -20.99 2.04
N ALA A 406 9.57 -21.88 1.06
CA ALA A 406 10.30 -21.75 -0.21
C ALA A 406 9.43 -21.22 -1.36
N TYR A 407 8.13 -21.10 -1.17
CA TYR A 407 7.19 -20.74 -2.23
C TYR A 407 6.01 -19.93 -1.69
N ARG A 408 5.37 -19.21 -2.61
CA ARG A 408 4.07 -18.56 -2.40
C ARG A 408 3.03 -19.28 -3.25
N VAL A 409 1.85 -19.51 -2.68
CA VAL A 409 0.68 -20.04 -3.38
C VAL A 409 -0.30 -18.91 -3.63
N ILE A 410 -0.72 -18.75 -4.88
CA ILE A 410 -1.76 -17.81 -5.30
C ILE A 410 -2.91 -18.63 -5.84
N ILE A 411 -4.07 -18.56 -5.20
CA ILE A 411 -5.28 -19.24 -5.61
C ILE A 411 -6.25 -18.20 -6.16
N THR A 412 -6.66 -18.35 -7.39
CA THR A 412 -7.62 -17.47 -8.04
C THR A 412 -8.93 -18.21 -8.30
N LEU A 413 -10.04 -17.57 -8.00
CA LEU A 413 -11.40 -18.03 -8.27
C LEU A 413 -11.99 -17.18 -9.40
N PRO A 414 -11.75 -17.51 -10.68
CA PRO A 414 -12.12 -16.62 -11.81
C PRO A 414 -13.60 -16.28 -11.87
N ASP A 415 -14.44 -17.18 -11.38
CA ASP A 415 -15.89 -17.06 -11.37
C ASP A 415 -16.43 -16.59 -10.00
N GLY A 416 -15.51 -16.19 -9.09
CA GLY A 416 -15.84 -15.82 -7.72
C GLY A 416 -16.04 -17.01 -6.77
N PRO A 417 -16.33 -16.74 -5.49
CA PRO A 417 -16.41 -17.78 -4.45
C PRO A 417 -17.81 -18.38 -4.27
N LYS A 418 -18.79 -18.10 -5.14
CA LYS A 418 -20.16 -18.64 -5.02
C LYS A 418 -20.28 -20.02 -5.66
N ILE A 419 -21.00 -20.94 -4.99
CA ILE A 419 -21.29 -22.27 -5.50
C ILE A 419 -22.74 -22.67 -5.18
N ALA A 420 -23.47 -23.18 -6.18
CA ALA A 420 -24.83 -23.69 -6.02
C ALA A 420 -24.83 -25.22 -5.84
N PRO A 421 -25.92 -25.81 -5.30
CA PRO A 421 -26.09 -27.25 -5.32
C PRO A 421 -25.94 -27.84 -6.75
N GLY A 422 -25.13 -28.89 -6.90
CA GLY A 422 -24.79 -29.48 -8.19
C GLY A 422 -23.92 -28.61 -9.12
N GLY A 423 -23.57 -27.41 -8.69
CA GLY A 423 -22.72 -26.47 -9.43
C GLY A 423 -21.23 -26.76 -9.30
N ASP A 424 -20.44 -25.96 -10.00
CA ASP A 424 -18.99 -26.04 -9.98
C ASP A 424 -18.32 -24.67 -9.90
N VAL A 425 -17.05 -24.65 -9.43
CA VAL A 425 -16.19 -23.46 -9.38
C VAL A 425 -14.82 -23.83 -9.89
N ARG A 426 -14.29 -23.03 -10.82
CA ARG A 426 -12.90 -23.15 -11.27
C ARG A 426 -11.96 -22.59 -10.22
N VAL A 427 -10.87 -23.30 -9.99
CA VAL A 427 -9.80 -22.88 -9.05
C VAL A 427 -8.47 -22.95 -9.78
N GLN A 428 -7.88 -21.80 -10.03
CA GLN A 428 -6.52 -21.70 -10.58
C GLN A 428 -5.54 -21.59 -9.44
N VAL A 429 -4.49 -22.39 -9.45
CA VAL A 429 -3.44 -22.38 -8.44
C VAL A 429 -2.11 -22.08 -9.11
N SER A 430 -1.42 -21.05 -8.63
CA SER A 430 -0.12 -20.63 -9.12
C SER A 430 0.90 -20.67 -7.98
N PHE A 431 2.08 -21.16 -8.25
CA PHE A 431 3.16 -21.28 -7.29
C PHE A 431 4.36 -20.44 -7.75
N LEU A 432 4.83 -19.53 -6.88
CA LEU A 432 6.02 -18.72 -7.10
C LEU A 432 7.16 -19.25 -6.25
N ASN A 433 8.28 -19.60 -6.87
CA ASN A 433 9.52 -19.92 -6.16
C ASN A 433 10.10 -18.64 -5.54
N LYS A 434 10.25 -18.60 -4.21
CA LYS A 434 10.78 -17.43 -3.48
C LYS A 434 12.30 -17.30 -3.61
N TYR A 435 12.97 -18.37 -3.98
CA TYR A 435 14.43 -18.46 -4.19
C TYR A 435 14.80 -18.70 -5.66
N HIS A 436 13.98 -18.20 -6.57
CA HIS A 436 14.14 -18.38 -8.01
C HIS A 436 15.45 -17.82 -8.59
N ASP A 437 16.14 -16.95 -7.85
CA ASP A 437 17.44 -16.37 -8.18
C ASP A 437 18.64 -17.22 -7.71
N HIS A 438 18.37 -18.34 -7.03
CA HIS A 438 19.39 -19.31 -6.65
C HIS A 438 19.37 -20.52 -7.59
N ASP A 439 20.51 -20.85 -8.17
CA ASP A 439 20.61 -21.93 -9.16
C ASP A 439 20.21 -23.31 -8.64
N ASP A 440 20.45 -23.57 -7.36
CA ASP A 440 20.14 -24.85 -6.70
C ASP A 440 18.73 -24.92 -6.08
N ALA A 441 17.93 -23.86 -6.22
CA ALA A 441 16.60 -23.76 -5.61
C ALA A 441 15.53 -24.43 -6.50
N LEU A 442 15.68 -25.72 -6.77
CA LEU A 442 14.66 -26.55 -7.42
C LEU A 442 13.84 -27.26 -6.35
N TYR A 443 12.53 -27.11 -6.43
CA TYR A 443 11.58 -27.74 -5.50
C TYR A 443 10.48 -28.43 -6.28
N THR A 444 10.16 -29.67 -5.86
CA THR A 444 8.96 -30.36 -6.29
C THR A 444 7.90 -30.22 -5.20
N LEU A 445 6.69 -29.89 -5.61
CA LEU A 445 5.52 -29.79 -4.73
C LEU A 445 4.56 -30.94 -5.02
N SER A 446 4.09 -31.58 -3.96
CA SER A 446 2.98 -32.54 -4.00
C SER A 446 1.70 -31.87 -3.52
N LEU A 447 0.59 -32.11 -4.23
CA LEU A 447 -0.69 -31.43 -4.02
C LEU A 447 -1.77 -32.42 -3.60
N GLY A 448 -2.43 -32.12 -2.47
CA GLY A 448 -3.59 -32.85 -1.96
C GLY A 448 -4.80 -31.93 -1.78
N TRP A 449 -6.01 -32.51 -1.78
CA TRP A 449 -7.23 -31.74 -1.56
C TRP A 449 -8.09 -32.38 -0.47
N ILE A 450 -8.55 -31.56 0.46
CA ILE A 450 -9.54 -31.94 1.47
C ILE A 450 -10.85 -31.22 1.15
N THR A 451 -11.92 -31.98 1.01
CA THR A 451 -13.24 -31.46 0.64
C THR A 451 -14.28 -31.83 1.69
N PRO A 452 -15.36 -31.04 1.83
CA PRO A 452 -16.54 -31.46 2.59
C PRO A 452 -17.23 -32.68 1.92
N ASP A 453 -18.08 -33.36 2.69
CA ASP A 453 -18.91 -34.46 2.15
C ASP A 453 -19.73 -33.99 0.93
N GLY A 454 -19.72 -34.76 -0.11
CA GLY A 454 -20.42 -34.47 -1.35
C GLY A 454 -19.72 -33.49 -2.30
N PHE A 455 -18.54 -32.99 -1.94
CA PHE A 455 -17.73 -32.19 -2.85
C PHE A 455 -16.61 -33.03 -3.46
N GLU A 456 -16.28 -32.75 -4.71
CA GLU A 456 -15.22 -33.41 -5.46
C GLU A 456 -14.31 -32.38 -6.12
N VAL A 457 -13.01 -32.67 -6.17
CA VAL A 457 -12.02 -31.88 -6.94
C VAL A 457 -11.61 -32.70 -8.17
N ILE A 458 -11.82 -32.12 -9.35
CA ILE A 458 -11.61 -32.78 -10.64
C ILE A 458 -10.48 -32.07 -11.39
N GLY A 459 -9.60 -32.85 -11.99
CA GLY A 459 -8.48 -32.35 -12.80
C GLY A 459 -7.27 -31.91 -11.98
N GLY A 460 -6.40 -31.13 -12.62
CA GLY A 460 -5.18 -30.60 -12.03
C GLY A 460 -4.03 -31.57 -11.89
N GLU A 461 -2.86 -31.01 -11.64
CA GLU A 461 -1.64 -31.76 -11.39
C GLU A 461 -1.56 -32.18 -9.92
N LYS A 462 -1.05 -33.38 -9.69
CA LYS A 462 -0.77 -33.89 -8.33
C LYS A 462 0.61 -33.55 -7.84
N SER A 463 1.50 -33.20 -8.76
CA SER A 463 2.87 -32.79 -8.45
C SER A 463 3.34 -31.76 -9.47
N LEU A 464 4.08 -30.77 -9.01
CA LEU A 464 4.60 -29.67 -9.82
C LEU A 464 6.06 -29.36 -9.45
N MET A 465 6.87 -29.04 -10.45
CA MET A 465 8.22 -28.52 -10.23
C MET A 465 8.19 -26.97 -10.26
N LEU A 466 8.75 -26.34 -9.23
CA LEU A 466 8.94 -24.91 -9.23
C LEU A 466 10.08 -24.52 -10.17
N THR A 467 9.85 -23.53 -11.02
CA THR A 467 10.83 -22.97 -11.94
C THR A 467 11.76 -21.99 -11.25
N ASN A 468 13.00 -21.86 -11.76
CA ASN A 468 13.98 -20.86 -11.39
C ASN A 468 14.53 -20.13 -12.63
N TRP A 469 15.43 -19.16 -12.44
CA TRP A 469 16.01 -18.38 -13.55
C TRP A 469 16.80 -19.23 -14.55
N THR A 470 17.38 -20.32 -14.11
CA THR A 470 18.22 -21.20 -14.96
C THR A 470 17.41 -22.08 -15.89
N SER A 471 16.13 -22.27 -15.64
CA SER A 471 15.23 -23.08 -16.47
C SER A 471 14.87 -22.45 -17.82
N HIS A 472 15.43 -21.32 -18.19
CA HIS A 472 15.11 -20.54 -19.39
C HIS A 472 13.64 -20.13 -19.51
N SER A 473 12.86 -20.32 -18.46
CA SER A 473 11.46 -19.91 -18.40
C SER A 473 11.35 -18.46 -18.00
N LYS A 474 10.75 -17.64 -18.85
CA LYS A 474 10.37 -16.27 -18.50
C LYS A 474 9.18 -16.25 -17.51
N ASN A 475 8.50 -17.37 -17.35
CA ASN A 475 7.39 -17.52 -16.43
C ASN A 475 7.88 -18.17 -15.13
N LEU A 476 7.95 -17.40 -14.07
CA LEU A 476 8.35 -17.86 -12.74
C LEU A 476 7.21 -18.58 -11.99
N LEU A 477 6.02 -18.67 -12.59
CA LEU A 477 4.86 -19.31 -12.01
C LEU A 477 4.70 -20.73 -12.58
N ALA A 478 4.71 -21.74 -11.69
CA ALA A 478 4.16 -23.05 -11.98
C ALA A 478 2.65 -23.00 -11.69
N THR A 479 1.81 -23.48 -12.61
CA THR A 479 0.36 -23.33 -12.51
C THR A 479 -0.37 -24.64 -12.73
N THR A 480 -1.50 -24.83 -12.04
CA THR A 480 -2.47 -25.88 -12.27
C THR A 480 -3.89 -25.34 -12.13
N GLU A 481 -4.87 -26.01 -12.73
CA GLU A 481 -6.27 -25.66 -12.62
C GLU A 481 -7.09 -26.89 -12.25
N VAL A 482 -8.02 -26.72 -11.32
CA VAL A 482 -8.99 -27.74 -10.92
C VAL A 482 -10.41 -27.18 -10.98
N VAL A 483 -11.37 -28.07 -11.03
CA VAL A 483 -12.80 -27.77 -10.88
C VAL A 483 -13.27 -28.38 -9.57
N VAL A 484 -13.81 -27.54 -8.68
CA VAL A 484 -14.50 -27.99 -7.47
C VAL A 484 -15.96 -28.15 -7.79
N LYS A 485 -16.48 -29.38 -7.70
CA LYS A 485 -17.87 -29.71 -7.96
C LYS A 485 -18.61 -29.98 -6.66
N ALA A 486 -19.75 -29.32 -6.46
CA ALA A 486 -20.62 -29.55 -5.32
C ALA A 486 -21.64 -30.67 -5.63
N GLY A 487 -22.03 -31.42 -4.59
CA GLY A 487 -23.18 -32.30 -4.63
C GLY A 487 -24.50 -31.56 -4.46
N GLU A 488 -25.55 -32.31 -4.16
CA GLU A 488 -26.91 -31.78 -3.96
C GLU A 488 -27.05 -30.87 -2.70
N SER A 489 -26.14 -30.98 -1.75
CA SER A 489 -26.17 -30.22 -0.50
C SER A 489 -24.99 -29.24 -0.44
N VAL A 490 -25.30 -27.95 -0.33
CA VAL A 490 -24.35 -26.87 -0.19
C VAL A 490 -24.69 -26.07 1.06
N GLY A 491 -23.75 -25.94 1.97
CA GLY A 491 -23.88 -25.10 3.16
C GLY A 491 -23.62 -23.61 2.85
N ALA A 492 -24.02 -22.73 3.75
CA ALA A 492 -23.72 -21.29 3.61
C ALA A 492 -22.21 -20.99 3.51
N LYS A 493 -21.37 -21.87 4.09
CA LYS A 493 -19.91 -21.85 3.99
C LYS A 493 -19.41 -23.27 3.75
N ASN A 494 -18.66 -23.47 2.67
CA ASN A 494 -18.09 -24.76 2.31
C ASN A 494 -16.56 -24.55 2.24
N ARG A 495 -15.82 -25.23 3.12
CA ARG A 495 -14.36 -25.09 3.19
C ARG A 495 -13.69 -26.23 2.46
N ILE A 496 -12.89 -25.86 1.47
CA ILE A 496 -11.99 -26.75 0.74
C ILE A 496 -10.58 -26.37 1.11
N VAL A 497 -9.69 -27.34 1.29
CA VAL A 497 -8.30 -27.06 1.64
C VAL A 497 -7.38 -27.69 0.60
N LEU A 498 -6.52 -26.89 0.01
CA LEU A 498 -5.36 -27.38 -0.73
C LEU A 498 -4.22 -27.63 0.25
N GLU A 499 -3.74 -28.87 0.30
CA GLU A 499 -2.53 -29.27 0.98
C GLU A 499 -1.36 -29.20 0.00
N VAL A 500 -0.27 -28.54 0.42
CA VAL A 500 0.93 -28.42 -0.39
C VAL A 500 2.11 -28.92 0.43
N GLU A 501 2.73 -30.00 -0.04
CA GLU A 501 3.96 -30.54 0.50
C GLU A 501 5.12 -30.18 -0.41
N CYS A 502 6.25 -29.79 0.16
CA CYS A 502 7.49 -29.59 -0.58
C CYS A 502 8.40 -30.78 -0.33
N ASP A 503 8.76 -31.52 -1.38
CA ASP A 503 9.55 -32.72 -1.27
C ASP A 503 10.86 -32.51 -0.48
N GLY A 504 11.13 -33.44 0.42
CA GLY A 504 12.29 -33.35 1.32
C GLY A 504 12.13 -32.40 2.52
N ARG A 505 10.94 -31.82 2.75
CA ARG A 505 10.64 -30.97 3.90
C ARG A 505 9.51 -31.55 4.76
N PRO A 506 9.60 -31.43 6.09
CA PRO A 506 8.62 -32.05 6.99
C PRO A 506 7.35 -31.20 7.19
N THR A 507 7.21 -30.07 6.50
CA THR A 507 6.10 -29.13 6.71
C THR A 507 5.10 -29.19 5.57
N VAL A 508 3.82 -29.15 5.93
CA VAL A 508 2.69 -29.04 5.00
C VAL A 508 2.11 -27.64 5.09
N LEU A 509 1.86 -27.00 3.96
CA LEU A 509 1.11 -25.75 3.89
C LEU A 509 -0.35 -26.05 3.57
N TYR A 510 -1.25 -25.64 4.45
CA TYR A 510 -2.69 -25.72 4.24
C TYR A 510 -3.22 -24.39 3.72
N CYS A 511 -3.91 -24.43 2.58
CA CYS A 511 -4.49 -23.27 1.91
C CYS A 511 -6.02 -23.38 1.93
N PRO A 512 -6.72 -22.87 2.96
CA PRO A 512 -8.16 -22.94 3.04
C PRO A 512 -8.84 -21.98 2.06
N ILE A 513 -9.81 -22.51 1.32
CA ILE A 513 -10.66 -21.78 0.37
C ILE A 513 -12.09 -21.86 0.89
N THR A 514 -12.76 -20.73 1.06
CA THR A 514 -14.17 -20.69 1.44
C THR A 514 -15.02 -20.44 0.20
N LEU A 515 -15.91 -21.36 -0.11
CA LEU A 515 -16.96 -21.18 -1.11
C LEU A 515 -18.30 -20.88 -0.39
N LEU A 516 -19.05 -19.92 -0.92
CA LEU A 516 -20.33 -19.46 -0.37
C LEU A 516 -21.47 -20.12 -1.15
N GLY A 517 -22.41 -20.71 -0.41
CA GLY A 517 -23.63 -21.29 -0.99
C GLY A 517 -24.80 -20.32 -1.04
#